data_e37c509ccd40d4f1be270dacbf879011
#
_entry.id   e37c509ccd40d4f1be270dacbf879011
#
_cell.length_a   1.000
_cell.length_b   1.000
_cell.length_c   1.000
_cell.angle_alpha   90.00
_cell.angle_beta   90.00
_cell.angle_gamma   90.00
#
_symmetry.space_group_name_H-M   'P 1'
#
loop_
_entity.id
_entity.type
_entity.pdbx_description
1 polymer ?
#
loop_
_entity_poly.entity_id
_entity_poly.type
_entity_poly.pdbx_seq_one_letter_code
_entity_poly.pdbx_strand_id
1 'polypeptide(L)'
;KRPITAQDLWAVKRVGAPALSPDGKWVAYSVQEWSIEKNKSTAALWLTDVASASSRRLTAGTGSDTAPAWSPDGSRIAFVSKRAEDEVAALYVIAVGGGEAEKLVELPWGVSVPAWLPDGRGIVFATQVIPELAGNLAKADLAAMKKEAKRRKDSKMTAYTSEYRQYRWFDRNLTDNLANRLLRIDVASKALTDLTPKYDRLFAPSGEVRFDIAPDGRHVALALNSTPPPYATQPNSDIVLLPTDGSGAFTNLTPDNPYGDDFPRFAPDGRSVLYTRVSTANQQGELRRLWQHRLAEKRNLPLGAALDLSIDDPSFTGDGSRLV
;
A
#
# COMPACT_ATOMS: atom_id res chain seq x y z
N LYS A 1 39.62 -2.88 13.75
CA LYS A 1 38.68 -2.27 12.78
C LYS A 1 39.29 -2.44 11.39
N ARG A 2 38.54 -2.88 10.43
CA ARG A 2 38.92 -3.04 9.02
C ARG A 2 38.01 -2.18 8.11
N PRO A 3 38.41 -1.83 6.92
CA PRO A 3 37.54 -1.20 5.94
C PRO A 3 36.32 -2.06 5.58
N ILE A 4 35.22 -1.43 5.23
CA ILE A 4 34.03 -2.07 4.69
C ILE A 4 34.35 -2.63 3.30
N THR A 5 33.94 -3.85 3.04
CA THR A 5 34.10 -4.52 1.74
C THR A 5 32.75 -4.69 1.04
N ALA A 6 32.76 -5.03 -0.25
CA ALA A 6 31.54 -5.34 -0.99
C ALA A 6 30.79 -6.54 -0.35
N GLN A 7 31.49 -7.52 0.20
CA GLN A 7 30.89 -8.65 0.90
C GLN A 7 30.11 -8.23 2.15
N ASP A 8 30.57 -7.22 2.86
CA ASP A 8 29.86 -6.70 4.03
C ASP A 8 28.49 -6.09 3.63
N LEU A 9 28.40 -5.43 2.47
CA LEU A 9 27.14 -4.89 1.96
C LEU A 9 26.11 -5.98 1.63
N TRP A 10 26.58 -7.14 1.16
CA TRP A 10 25.72 -8.29 0.91
C TRP A 10 25.31 -9.00 2.19
N ALA A 11 26.16 -8.98 3.20
CA ALA A 11 25.89 -9.63 4.51
C ALA A 11 24.92 -8.82 5.40
N VAL A 12 24.71 -7.51 5.10
CA VAL A 12 23.78 -6.68 5.86
C VAL A 12 22.35 -7.15 5.63
N LYS A 13 21.68 -7.52 6.73
CA LYS A 13 20.24 -7.78 6.73
C LYS A 13 19.48 -6.47 6.66
N ARG A 14 18.43 -6.45 5.84
CA ARG A 14 17.57 -5.27 5.67
C ARG A 14 16.25 -5.49 6.36
N VAL A 15 15.92 -4.61 7.29
CA VAL A 15 14.66 -4.64 8.02
C VAL A 15 13.65 -3.80 7.26
N GLY A 16 12.46 -4.37 6.99
CA GLY A 16 11.33 -3.64 6.40
C GLY A 16 10.55 -2.84 7.43
N ALA A 17 9.52 -2.13 6.95
CA ALA A 17 8.67 -1.32 7.81
C ALA A 17 8.07 -2.15 8.98
N PRO A 18 8.16 -1.65 10.21
CA PRO A 18 7.61 -2.33 11.38
C PRO A 18 6.09 -2.11 11.46
N ALA A 19 5.38 -3.11 12.01
CA ALA A 19 3.96 -3.05 12.35
C ALA A 19 3.79 -3.39 13.82
N LEU A 20 3.28 -2.45 14.61
CA LEU A 20 3.00 -2.64 16.02
C LEU A 20 1.69 -3.41 16.20
N SER A 21 1.65 -4.38 17.13
CA SER A 21 0.42 -5.09 17.48
C SER A 21 -0.60 -4.15 18.12
N PRO A 22 -1.92 -4.45 18.03
CA PRO A 22 -2.97 -3.60 18.60
C PRO A 22 -2.83 -3.37 20.12
N ASP A 23 -2.27 -4.35 20.84
CA ASP A 23 -2.00 -4.25 22.27
C ASP A 23 -0.63 -3.61 22.62
N GLY A 24 0.14 -3.22 21.62
CA GLY A 24 1.44 -2.58 21.77
C GLY A 24 2.58 -3.50 22.26
N LYS A 25 2.35 -4.81 22.36
CA LYS A 25 3.34 -5.73 22.95
C LYS A 25 4.31 -6.33 21.96
N TRP A 26 3.94 -6.39 20.69
CA TRP A 26 4.71 -7.03 19.63
C TRP A 26 4.95 -6.10 18.44
N VAL A 27 6.12 -6.23 17.84
CA VAL A 27 6.43 -5.61 16.55
C VAL A 27 6.65 -6.71 15.51
N ALA A 28 5.87 -6.69 14.43
CA ALA A 28 6.10 -7.52 13.26
C ALA A 28 6.88 -6.74 12.20
N TYR A 29 7.85 -7.37 11.57
CA TYR A 29 8.64 -6.77 10.49
C TYR A 29 9.23 -7.85 9.60
N SER A 30 9.61 -7.48 8.37
CA SER A 30 10.34 -8.37 7.48
C SER A 30 11.85 -8.20 7.65
N VAL A 31 12.59 -9.30 7.54
CA VAL A 31 14.04 -9.29 7.45
C VAL A 31 14.45 -9.91 6.13
N GLN A 32 15.08 -9.12 5.26
CA GLN A 32 15.59 -9.54 3.98
C GLN A 32 17.07 -9.93 4.10
N GLU A 33 17.41 -11.07 3.55
CA GLU A 33 18.76 -11.61 3.46
C GLU A 33 19.12 -11.88 2.00
N TRP A 34 20.36 -11.59 1.63
CA TRP A 34 20.88 -11.80 0.29
C TRP A 34 21.84 -13.00 0.24
N SER A 35 21.72 -13.80 -0.79
CA SER A 35 22.69 -14.85 -1.12
C SER A 35 23.44 -14.47 -2.38
N ILE A 36 24.75 -14.26 -2.27
CA ILE A 36 25.64 -14.00 -3.42
C ILE A 36 25.66 -15.23 -4.33
N GLU A 37 25.77 -16.43 -3.74
CA GLU A 37 25.82 -17.70 -4.49
C GLU A 37 24.59 -17.90 -5.38
N LYS A 38 23.40 -17.61 -4.84
CA LYS A 38 22.13 -17.77 -5.55
C LYS A 38 21.73 -16.53 -6.37
N ASN A 39 22.45 -15.43 -6.20
CA ASN A 39 22.10 -14.10 -6.74
C ASN A 39 20.62 -13.73 -6.50
N LYS A 40 20.14 -14.01 -5.29
CA LYS A 40 18.74 -13.84 -4.89
C LYS A 40 18.65 -13.37 -3.45
N SER A 41 17.57 -12.67 -3.14
CA SER A 41 17.17 -12.36 -1.77
C SER A 41 15.96 -13.19 -1.37
N THR A 42 15.85 -13.45 -0.08
CA THR A 42 14.64 -13.95 0.57
C THR A 42 14.28 -13.02 1.74
N ALA A 43 13.01 -12.97 2.09
CA ALA A 43 12.58 -12.23 3.27
C ALA A 43 11.68 -13.13 4.12
N ALA A 44 11.80 -12.97 5.44
CA ALA A 44 10.97 -13.67 6.40
C ALA A 44 10.36 -12.66 7.39
N LEU A 45 9.18 -12.96 7.91
CA LEU A 45 8.59 -12.20 8.99
C LEU A 45 9.20 -12.60 10.34
N TRP A 46 9.44 -11.59 11.15
CA TRP A 46 9.93 -11.69 12.52
C TRP A 46 9.00 -10.96 13.47
N LEU A 47 8.94 -11.45 14.68
CA LEU A 47 8.23 -10.82 15.80
C LEU A 47 9.21 -10.50 16.91
N THR A 48 9.14 -9.27 17.42
CA THR A 48 9.90 -8.84 18.59
C THR A 48 8.94 -8.45 19.71
N ASP A 49 9.13 -9.03 20.87
CA ASP A 49 8.46 -8.60 22.11
C ASP A 49 9.03 -7.26 22.56
N VAL A 50 8.16 -6.25 22.73
CA VAL A 50 8.58 -4.87 23.04
C VAL A 50 9.22 -4.76 24.42
N ALA A 51 8.74 -5.53 25.40
CA ALA A 51 9.22 -5.44 26.78
C ALA A 51 10.57 -6.13 26.99
N SER A 52 10.73 -7.33 26.41
CA SER A 52 11.95 -8.13 26.60
C SER A 52 12.98 -7.94 25.48
N ALA A 53 12.62 -7.25 24.38
CA ALA A 53 13.40 -7.16 23.15
C ALA A 53 13.78 -8.53 22.53
N SER A 54 13.11 -9.60 22.95
CA SER A 54 13.35 -10.91 22.37
C SER A 54 12.68 -11.04 21.00
N SER A 55 13.41 -11.60 20.04
CA SER A 55 12.94 -11.73 18.67
C SER A 55 12.83 -13.19 18.26
N ARG A 56 11.78 -13.53 17.54
CA ARG A 56 11.61 -14.85 16.91
C ARG A 56 11.18 -14.72 15.46
N ARG A 57 11.62 -15.67 14.65
CA ARG A 57 11.16 -15.79 13.29
C ARG A 57 9.75 -16.38 13.26
N LEU A 58 8.85 -15.77 12.48
CA LEU A 58 7.46 -16.20 12.34
C LEU A 58 7.26 -17.10 11.12
N THR A 59 7.86 -16.74 9.97
CA THR A 59 7.69 -17.48 8.73
C THR A 59 8.97 -18.18 8.29
N ALA A 60 8.86 -19.29 7.52
CA ALA A 60 10.01 -20.08 7.09
C ALA A 60 10.97 -19.34 6.13
N GLY A 61 10.51 -18.29 5.44
CA GLY A 61 11.32 -17.42 4.57
C GLY A 61 11.87 -18.15 3.33
N THR A 62 11.11 -19.05 2.77
CA THR A 62 11.44 -19.70 1.49
C THR A 62 11.14 -18.81 0.28
N GLY A 63 10.34 -17.74 0.49
CA GLY A 63 9.96 -16.73 -0.47
C GLY A 63 10.41 -15.34 -0.05
N SER A 64 9.57 -14.35 -0.32
CA SER A 64 9.77 -12.95 0.08
C SER A 64 8.54 -12.48 0.86
N ASP A 65 8.53 -12.75 2.16
CA ASP A 65 7.44 -12.36 3.07
C ASP A 65 7.64 -10.92 3.53
N THR A 66 6.72 -10.02 3.20
CA THR A 66 6.84 -8.57 3.40
C THR A 66 5.51 -7.94 3.81
N ALA A 67 5.54 -6.65 4.17
CA ALA A 67 4.36 -5.84 4.48
C ALA A 67 3.41 -6.50 5.50
N PRO A 68 3.87 -6.83 6.72
CA PRO A 68 3.01 -7.39 7.75
C PRO A 68 1.94 -6.39 8.21
N ALA A 69 0.71 -6.87 8.39
CA ALA A 69 -0.41 -6.11 8.94
C ALA A 69 -1.15 -6.95 9.98
N TRP A 70 -1.29 -6.43 11.19
CA TRP A 70 -1.95 -7.11 12.28
C TRP A 70 -3.47 -7.12 12.15
N SER A 71 -4.10 -8.25 12.48
CA SER A 71 -5.55 -8.28 12.70
C SER A 71 -5.92 -7.46 13.94
N PRO A 72 -7.11 -6.85 14.01
CA PRO A 72 -7.52 -6.00 15.13
C PRO A 72 -7.49 -6.69 16.50
N ASP A 73 -7.70 -8.00 16.52
CA ASP A 73 -7.65 -8.84 17.73
C ASP A 73 -6.22 -9.29 18.10
N GLY A 74 -5.22 -8.94 17.27
CA GLY A 74 -3.83 -9.34 17.48
C GLY A 74 -3.53 -10.82 17.27
N SER A 75 -4.47 -11.62 16.80
CA SER A 75 -4.30 -13.08 16.68
C SER A 75 -3.64 -13.52 15.37
N ARG A 76 -3.70 -12.70 14.32
CA ARG A 76 -3.23 -13.02 12.98
C ARG A 76 -2.46 -11.85 12.35
N ILE A 77 -1.62 -12.19 11.36
CA ILE A 77 -0.90 -11.23 10.53
C ILE A 77 -1.21 -11.52 9.06
N ALA A 78 -1.71 -10.53 8.34
CA ALA A 78 -1.76 -10.53 6.90
C ALA A 78 -0.41 -10.04 6.35
N PHE A 79 0.04 -10.59 5.22
CA PHE A 79 1.31 -10.21 4.62
C PHE A 79 1.32 -10.53 3.13
N VAL A 80 2.26 -9.94 2.43
CA VAL A 80 2.51 -10.19 1.01
C VAL A 80 3.66 -11.17 0.88
N SER A 81 3.48 -12.21 0.08
CA SER A 81 4.52 -13.22 -0.17
C SER A 81 4.49 -13.71 -1.61
N LYS A 82 5.66 -14.02 -2.15
CA LYS A 82 5.81 -14.83 -3.36
C LYS A 82 6.53 -16.11 -2.99
N ARG A 83 5.77 -17.18 -2.83
CA ARG A 83 6.29 -18.53 -2.52
C ARG A 83 6.58 -19.32 -3.80
N ALA A 84 7.14 -20.53 -3.65
CA ALA A 84 7.58 -21.33 -4.80
C ALA A 84 6.47 -21.60 -5.84
N GLU A 85 5.25 -21.76 -5.39
CA GLU A 85 4.07 -22.07 -6.21
C GLU A 85 3.40 -20.80 -6.80
N ASP A 86 3.82 -19.61 -6.36
CA ASP A 86 3.20 -18.36 -6.78
C ASP A 86 3.84 -17.83 -8.06
N GLU A 87 3.01 -17.41 -9.02
CA GLU A 87 3.49 -16.73 -10.21
C GLU A 87 3.90 -15.27 -9.88
N VAL A 88 3.18 -14.65 -8.97
CA VAL A 88 3.35 -13.28 -8.50
C VAL A 88 3.20 -13.17 -6.98
N ALA A 89 3.35 -11.98 -6.42
CA ALA A 89 3.10 -11.74 -4.99
C ALA A 89 1.62 -11.92 -4.64
N ALA A 90 1.32 -12.75 -3.66
CA ALA A 90 -0.02 -13.09 -3.19
C ALA A 90 -0.26 -12.62 -1.75
N LEU A 91 -1.51 -12.48 -1.35
CA LEU A 91 -1.92 -12.15 0.00
C LEU A 91 -2.04 -13.43 0.84
N TYR A 92 -1.34 -13.44 1.96
CA TYR A 92 -1.35 -14.52 2.93
C TYR A 92 -1.78 -14.05 4.32
N VAL A 93 -2.25 -14.97 5.12
CA VAL A 93 -2.53 -14.79 6.54
C VAL A 93 -1.88 -15.90 7.34
N ILE A 94 -1.29 -15.56 8.50
CA ILE A 94 -0.68 -16.51 9.43
C ILE A 94 -1.12 -16.20 10.86
N ALA A 95 -1.29 -17.23 11.69
CA ALA A 95 -1.51 -17.06 13.12
C ALA A 95 -0.21 -16.56 13.80
N VAL A 96 -0.34 -15.67 14.78
CA VAL A 96 0.81 -15.12 15.54
C VAL A 96 1.57 -16.20 16.28
N GLY A 97 0.89 -17.27 16.71
CA GLY A 97 1.50 -18.47 17.29
C GLY A 97 2.40 -19.25 16.33
N GLY A 98 2.35 -18.98 15.05
CA GLY A 98 3.02 -19.72 13.98
C GLY A 98 2.11 -20.74 13.32
N GLY A 99 2.69 -21.63 12.55
CA GLY A 99 1.97 -22.61 11.73
C GLY A 99 2.11 -22.33 10.25
N GLU A 100 1.28 -22.95 9.43
CA GLU A 100 1.26 -22.75 7.99
C GLU A 100 0.44 -21.51 7.63
N ALA A 101 0.95 -20.69 6.73
CA ALA A 101 0.25 -19.50 6.26
C ALA A 101 -0.77 -19.88 5.17
N GLU A 102 -1.98 -19.36 5.30
CA GLU A 102 -3.05 -19.53 4.33
C GLU A 102 -2.95 -18.47 3.21
N LYS A 103 -2.96 -18.92 1.95
CA LYS A 103 -3.11 -18.02 0.80
C LYS A 103 -4.58 -17.61 0.66
N LEU A 104 -4.84 -16.30 0.72
CA LEU A 104 -6.17 -15.76 0.51
C LEU A 104 -6.44 -15.49 -0.97
N VAL A 105 -5.52 -14.80 -1.66
CA VAL A 105 -5.70 -14.42 -3.07
C VAL A 105 -4.36 -14.19 -3.76
N GLU A 106 -4.32 -14.55 -5.04
CA GLU A 106 -3.27 -14.20 -5.99
C GLU A 106 -3.92 -13.55 -7.22
N LEU A 107 -3.43 -12.38 -7.62
CA LEU A 107 -3.94 -11.62 -8.75
C LEU A 107 -2.84 -11.43 -9.81
N PRO A 108 -3.18 -11.26 -11.09
CA PRO A 108 -2.22 -11.31 -12.21
C PRO A 108 -1.00 -10.39 -12.13
N TRP A 109 -1.13 -9.25 -11.47
CA TRP A 109 -0.02 -8.29 -11.23
C TRP A 109 0.40 -8.20 -9.77
N GLY A 110 0.03 -9.21 -8.97
CA GLY A 110 0.34 -9.26 -7.55
C GLY A 110 -0.54 -8.38 -6.68
N VAL A 111 -0.22 -8.38 -5.40
CA VAL A 111 -0.91 -7.60 -4.37
C VAL A 111 0.10 -6.80 -3.54
N SER A 112 -0.35 -5.74 -2.89
CA SER A 112 0.50 -4.90 -2.04
C SER A 112 -0.31 -4.23 -0.91
N VAL A 113 0.39 -3.72 0.09
CA VAL A 113 -0.11 -2.88 1.20
C VAL A 113 -1.39 -3.39 1.84
N PRO A 114 -1.42 -4.61 2.41
CA PRO A 114 -2.59 -5.13 3.09
C PRO A 114 -2.88 -4.37 4.38
N ALA A 115 -4.15 -4.11 4.68
CA ALA A 115 -4.63 -3.55 5.94
C ALA A 115 -5.95 -4.20 6.35
N TRP A 116 -6.08 -4.59 7.60
CA TRP A 116 -7.30 -5.20 8.12
C TRP A 116 -8.40 -4.16 8.35
N LEU A 117 -9.63 -4.54 8.05
CA LEU A 117 -10.80 -3.81 8.55
C LEU A 117 -10.89 -3.94 10.08
N PRO A 118 -11.39 -2.91 10.79
CA PRO A 118 -11.48 -2.92 12.26
C PRO A 118 -12.33 -4.06 12.84
N ASP A 119 -13.26 -4.63 12.05
CA ASP A 119 -14.08 -5.77 12.45
C ASP A 119 -13.36 -7.14 12.31
N GLY A 120 -12.16 -7.17 11.75
CA GLY A 120 -11.36 -8.37 11.51
C GLY A 120 -11.92 -9.33 10.46
N ARG A 121 -12.97 -8.95 9.73
CA ARG A 121 -13.61 -9.80 8.72
C ARG A 121 -13.03 -9.61 7.32
N GLY A 122 -12.46 -8.46 7.06
CA GLY A 122 -11.91 -8.14 5.74
C GLY A 122 -10.51 -7.56 5.78
N ILE A 123 -9.85 -7.63 4.63
CA ILE A 123 -8.56 -7.01 4.39
C ILE A 123 -8.69 -6.15 3.13
N VAL A 124 -8.29 -4.88 3.24
CA VAL A 124 -8.13 -3.97 2.11
C VAL A 124 -6.69 -4.08 1.62
N PHE A 125 -6.49 -4.13 0.31
CA PHE A 125 -5.18 -4.23 -0.31
C PHE A 125 -5.19 -3.64 -1.71
N ALA A 126 -4.02 -3.33 -2.25
CA ALA A 126 -3.89 -2.83 -3.62
C ALA A 126 -3.41 -3.91 -4.59
N THR A 127 -3.84 -3.77 -5.83
CA THR A 127 -3.36 -4.54 -6.98
C THR A 127 -3.29 -3.65 -8.21
N GLN A 128 -2.76 -4.19 -9.31
CA GLN A 128 -2.85 -3.56 -10.62
C GLN A 128 -3.72 -4.40 -11.55
N VAL A 129 -4.40 -3.71 -12.46
CA VAL A 129 -5.27 -4.34 -13.47
C VAL A 129 -5.07 -3.67 -14.82
N ILE A 130 -5.51 -4.33 -15.88
CA ILE A 130 -5.75 -3.69 -17.16
C ILE A 130 -7.21 -3.22 -17.14
N PRO A 131 -7.50 -1.90 -17.18
CA PRO A 131 -8.85 -1.37 -17.02
C PRO A 131 -9.88 -2.01 -17.96
N GLU A 132 -9.50 -2.24 -19.20
CA GLU A 132 -10.36 -2.80 -20.25
C GLU A 132 -10.73 -4.27 -20.03
N LEU A 133 -9.93 -4.99 -19.22
CA LEU A 133 -10.13 -6.41 -18.89
C LEU A 133 -10.62 -6.65 -17.48
N ALA A 134 -10.61 -5.60 -16.65
CA ALA A 134 -10.89 -5.77 -15.21
C ALA A 134 -12.36 -6.11 -14.92
N GLY A 135 -13.30 -5.60 -15.74
CA GLY A 135 -14.71 -5.82 -15.54
C GLY A 135 -15.15 -5.58 -14.09
N ASN A 136 -15.81 -6.56 -13.50
CA ASN A 136 -16.15 -6.60 -12.07
C ASN A 136 -15.28 -7.58 -11.28
N LEU A 137 -14.13 -7.98 -11.81
CA LEU A 137 -13.19 -8.96 -11.25
C LEU A 137 -13.80 -10.37 -11.11
N ALA A 138 -14.76 -10.70 -11.93
CA ALA A 138 -15.29 -12.05 -12.01
C ALA A 138 -14.20 -13.05 -12.45
N LYS A 139 -14.43 -14.34 -12.25
CA LYS A 139 -13.47 -15.39 -12.62
C LYS A 139 -13.03 -15.29 -14.09
N ALA A 140 -13.94 -14.91 -15.00
CA ALA A 140 -13.62 -14.73 -16.42
C ALA A 140 -12.68 -13.54 -16.67
N ASP A 141 -12.90 -12.42 -15.98
CA ASP A 141 -12.07 -11.22 -16.08
C ASP A 141 -10.66 -11.50 -15.56
N LEU A 142 -10.55 -12.18 -14.41
CA LEU A 142 -9.26 -12.58 -13.83
C LEU A 142 -8.51 -13.54 -14.75
N ALA A 143 -9.20 -14.46 -15.41
CA ALA A 143 -8.60 -15.38 -16.39
C ALA A 143 -8.10 -14.63 -17.64
N ALA A 144 -8.87 -13.65 -18.16
CA ALA A 144 -8.46 -12.80 -19.28
C ALA A 144 -7.20 -11.97 -18.92
N MET A 145 -7.19 -11.36 -17.75
CA MET A 145 -6.04 -10.61 -17.25
C MET A 145 -4.81 -11.52 -17.06
N LYS A 146 -4.97 -12.71 -16.52
CA LYS A 146 -3.87 -13.68 -16.36
C LYS A 146 -3.28 -14.10 -17.72
N LYS A 147 -4.13 -14.33 -18.73
CA LYS A 147 -3.70 -14.63 -20.09
C LYS A 147 -2.88 -13.48 -20.68
N GLU A 148 -3.33 -12.25 -20.49
CA GLU A 148 -2.62 -11.07 -20.99
C GLU A 148 -1.30 -10.82 -20.23
N ALA A 149 -1.26 -11.00 -18.91
CA ALA A 149 -0.04 -10.91 -18.14
C ALA A 149 1.02 -11.93 -18.63
N LYS A 150 0.59 -13.16 -18.92
CA LYS A 150 1.46 -14.18 -19.51
C LYS A 150 1.94 -13.78 -20.91
N ARG A 151 1.02 -13.29 -21.78
CA ARG A 151 1.38 -12.82 -23.13
C ARG A 151 2.45 -11.73 -23.07
N ARG A 152 2.31 -10.76 -22.15
CA ARG A 152 3.30 -9.68 -21.96
C ARG A 152 4.64 -10.21 -21.48
N LYS A 153 4.62 -11.11 -20.50
CA LYS A 153 5.83 -11.75 -19.98
C LYS A 153 6.60 -12.54 -21.06
N ASP A 154 5.89 -13.24 -21.94
CA ASP A 154 6.46 -14.05 -23.00
C ASP A 154 6.82 -13.22 -24.26
N SER A 155 6.40 -11.94 -24.32
CA SER A 155 6.66 -11.05 -25.43
C SER A 155 8.14 -10.65 -25.50
N LYS A 156 8.69 -10.70 -26.71
CA LYS A 156 10.04 -10.17 -26.99
C LYS A 156 10.01 -8.68 -27.36
N MET A 157 8.85 -8.04 -27.37
CA MET A 157 8.71 -6.64 -27.71
C MET A 157 9.20 -5.78 -26.55
N THR A 158 10.13 -4.89 -26.82
CA THR A 158 10.74 -3.97 -25.86
C THR A 158 10.38 -2.50 -26.11
N ALA A 159 9.65 -2.24 -27.19
CA ALA A 159 9.18 -0.90 -27.53
C ALA A 159 7.71 -0.71 -27.08
N TYR A 160 7.46 0.41 -26.42
CA TYR A 160 6.14 0.80 -25.94
C TYR A 160 5.78 2.17 -26.51
N THR A 161 4.51 2.37 -26.82
CA THR A 161 3.97 3.66 -27.26
C THR A 161 2.95 4.16 -26.25
N SER A 162 2.89 5.47 -26.05
CA SER A 162 1.90 6.12 -25.20
C SER A 162 1.41 7.38 -25.90
N GLU A 163 0.08 7.55 -26.01
CA GLU A 163 -0.55 8.73 -26.61
C GLU A 163 -1.11 9.69 -25.56
N TYR A 164 -1.63 9.16 -24.46
CA TYR A 164 -2.43 9.92 -23.50
C TYR A 164 -1.88 9.89 -22.07
N ARG A 165 -0.70 9.29 -21.84
CA ARG A 165 -0.14 9.12 -20.52
C ARG A 165 1.31 9.57 -20.49
N GLN A 166 1.76 10.01 -19.33
CA GLN A 166 3.18 10.15 -19.07
C GLN A 166 3.86 8.80 -19.33
N TYR A 167 4.88 8.78 -20.21
CA TYR A 167 5.51 7.52 -20.60
C TYR A 167 6.51 7.00 -19.56
N ARG A 168 7.03 7.87 -18.70
CA ARG A 168 8.07 7.53 -17.73
C ARG A 168 7.98 8.40 -16.47
N TRP A 169 8.29 7.80 -15.35
CA TRP A 169 8.54 8.47 -14.08
C TRP A 169 9.90 7.98 -13.56
N PHE A 170 10.94 8.84 -13.57
CA PHE A 170 12.33 8.48 -13.27
C PHE A 170 12.78 7.24 -14.08
N ASP A 171 13.04 6.11 -13.41
CA ASP A 171 13.47 4.83 -14.00
C ASP A 171 12.30 3.90 -14.35
N ARG A 172 11.06 4.30 -14.06
CA ARG A 172 9.85 3.48 -14.26
C ARG A 172 9.11 3.87 -15.54
N ASN A 173 8.89 2.90 -16.42
CA ASN A 173 8.00 3.07 -17.57
C ASN A 173 6.54 2.98 -17.12
N LEU A 174 5.69 3.89 -17.63
CA LEU A 174 4.26 3.99 -17.31
C LEU A 174 3.35 3.63 -18.50
N THR A 175 3.93 2.96 -19.51
CA THR A 175 3.29 2.71 -20.81
C THR A 175 2.58 1.37 -20.89
N ASP A 176 2.55 0.61 -19.78
CA ASP A 176 1.99 -0.74 -19.74
C ASP A 176 0.46 -0.77 -19.59
N ASN A 177 -0.20 0.39 -19.61
CA ASN A 177 -1.65 0.55 -19.47
C ASN A 177 -2.22 -0.12 -18.19
N LEU A 178 -1.44 -0.19 -17.13
CA LEU A 178 -1.92 -0.68 -15.85
C LEU A 178 -2.56 0.43 -15.03
N ALA A 179 -3.60 0.09 -14.31
CA ALA A 179 -4.25 0.94 -13.32
C ALA A 179 -4.20 0.28 -11.95
N ASN A 180 -4.13 1.10 -10.90
CA ASN A 180 -4.31 0.59 -9.55
C ASN A 180 -5.79 0.31 -9.27
N ARG A 181 -6.03 -0.71 -8.44
CA ARG A 181 -7.29 -0.99 -7.78
C ARG A 181 -7.05 -1.15 -6.30
N LEU A 182 -7.94 -0.58 -5.52
CA LEU A 182 -8.06 -0.89 -4.10
C LEU A 182 -9.17 -1.90 -3.94
N LEU A 183 -8.86 -3.06 -3.39
CA LEU A 183 -9.78 -4.18 -3.22
C LEU A 183 -9.99 -4.47 -1.74
N ARG A 184 -11.16 -5.00 -1.41
CA ARG A 184 -11.45 -5.66 -0.14
C ARG A 184 -11.65 -7.14 -0.39
N ILE A 185 -11.06 -7.99 0.44
CA ILE A 185 -11.36 -9.42 0.50
C ILE A 185 -12.04 -9.76 1.83
N ASP A 186 -13.13 -10.50 1.79
CA ASP A 186 -13.68 -11.15 2.96
C ASP A 186 -12.83 -12.38 3.30
N VAL A 187 -12.32 -12.46 4.51
CA VAL A 187 -11.35 -13.49 4.90
C VAL A 187 -11.96 -14.89 4.93
N ALA A 188 -13.22 -15.01 5.30
CA ALA A 188 -13.91 -16.30 5.41
C ALA A 188 -14.36 -16.85 4.05
N SER A 189 -15.03 -16.03 3.27
CA SER A 189 -15.57 -16.43 1.96
C SER A 189 -14.59 -16.26 0.80
N LYS A 190 -13.50 -15.50 1.00
CA LYS A 190 -12.55 -15.06 -0.03
C LYS A 190 -13.19 -14.23 -1.16
N ALA A 191 -14.37 -13.67 -0.91
CA ALA A 191 -15.06 -12.82 -1.87
C ALA A 191 -14.35 -11.48 -2.02
N LEU A 192 -14.10 -11.07 -3.27
CA LEU A 192 -13.49 -9.81 -3.62
C LEU A 192 -14.55 -8.72 -3.84
N THR A 193 -14.24 -7.52 -3.40
CA THR A 193 -15.02 -6.30 -3.67
C THR A 193 -14.06 -5.24 -4.20
N ASP A 194 -14.33 -4.68 -5.39
CA ASP A 194 -13.55 -3.56 -5.93
C ASP A 194 -14.07 -2.25 -5.36
N LEU A 195 -13.20 -1.52 -4.66
CA LEU A 195 -13.53 -0.22 -4.07
C LEU A 195 -13.33 0.94 -5.06
N THR A 196 -12.58 0.71 -6.14
CA THR A 196 -12.24 1.73 -7.16
C THR A 196 -12.53 1.26 -8.59
N PRO A 197 -13.74 0.71 -8.89
CA PRO A 197 -14.00 -0.03 -10.13
C PRO A 197 -13.89 0.80 -11.42
N LYS A 198 -13.99 2.12 -11.32
CA LYS A 198 -13.93 3.03 -12.48
C LYS A 198 -12.60 3.78 -12.60
N TYR A 199 -11.67 3.53 -11.70
CA TYR A 199 -10.38 4.23 -11.72
C TYR A 199 -9.46 3.56 -12.76
N ASP A 200 -8.86 4.31 -13.66
CA ASP A 200 -8.23 3.83 -14.89
C ASP A 200 -6.73 4.11 -14.99
N ARG A 201 -6.08 4.51 -13.87
CA ARG A 201 -4.67 4.92 -13.86
C ARG A 201 -3.95 4.46 -12.58
N LEU A 202 -2.67 4.80 -12.44
CA LEU A 202 -1.95 4.58 -11.18
C LEU A 202 -2.39 5.61 -10.13
N PHE A 203 -2.45 5.21 -8.85
CA PHE A 203 -2.72 6.14 -7.75
C PHE A 203 -1.61 7.18 -7.64
N ALA A 204 -0.36 6.77 -7.83
CA ALA A 204 0.77 7.67 -7.94
C ALA A 204 1.70 7.20 -9.06
N PRO A 205 2.37 8.11 -9.81
CA PRO A 205 3.34 7.74 -10.84
C PRO A 205 4.51 6.91 -10.29
N SER A 206 4.90 7.14 -9.03
CA SER A 206 5.90 6.33 -8.29
C SER A 206 5.44 4.88 -8.10
N GLY A 207 4.15 4.60 -8.21
CA GLY A 207 3.52 3.31 -7.94
C GLY A 207 3.24 3.06 -6.46
N GLU A 208 3.50 4.04 -5.61
CA GLU A 208 3.12 3.97 -4.20
C GLU A 208 1.61 4.01 -4.04
N VAL A 209 1.14 3.31 -3.02
CA VAL A 209 -0.27 3.30 -2.64
C VAL A 209 -0.35 3.68 -1.17
N ARG A 210 -1.05 4.76 -0.89
CA ARG A 210 -1.22 5.29 0.46
C ARG A 210 -2.68 5.48 0.77
N PHE A 211 -3.14 4.75 1.76
CA PHE A 211 -4.50 4.82 2.25
C PHE A 211 -4.56 4.54 3.74
N ASP A 212 -5.66 4.90 4.36
CA ASP A 212 -5.98 4.57 5.74
C ASP A 212 -7.46 4.20 5.86
N ILE A 213 -7.79 3.34 6.81
CA ILE A 213 -9.14 2.83 7.02
C ILE A 213 -9.77 3.57 8.20
N ALA A 214 -10.99 4.06 8.02
CA ALA A 214 -11.74 4.70 9.10
C ALA A 214 -11.92 3.76 10.30
N PRO A 215 -11.90 4.27 11.54
CA PRO A 215 -12.08 3.45 12.75
C PRO A 215 -13.39 2.65 12.77
N ASP A 216 -14.43 3.11 12.07
CA ASP A 216 -15.71 2.40 11.92
C ASP A 216 -15.71 1.35 10.80
N GLY A 217 -14.63 1.25 10.03
CA GLY A 217 -14.46 0.34 8.90
C GLY A 217 -15.31 0.64 7.67
N ARG A 218 -16.07 1.73 7.66
CA ARG A 218 -17.02 2.04 6.59
C ARG A 218 -16.40 2.84 5.44
N HIS A 219 -15.27 3.48 5.68
CA HIS A 219 -14.61 4.32 4.69
C HIS A 219 -13.11 4.06 4.64
N VAL A 220 -12.53 4.38 3.51
CA VAL A 220 -11.08 4.44 3.27
C VAL A 220 -10.75 5.84 2.78
N ALA A 221 -9.76 6.48 3.38
CA ALA A 221 -9.11 7.67 2.83
C ALA A 221 -7.95 7.20 1.95
N LEU A 222 -7.91 7.62 0.69
CA LEU A 222 -6.93 7.19 -0.31
C LEU A 222 -6.33 8.41 -1.00
N ALA A 223 -5.00 8.44 -1.11
CA ALA A 223 -4.32 9.36 -2.01
C ALA A 223 -4.35 8.80 -3.44
N LEU A 224 -4.90 9.54 -4.38
CA LEU A 224 -4.97 9.13 -5.77
C LEU A 224 -4.68 10.29 -6.72
N ASN A 225 -4.14 9.94 -7.90
CA ASN A 225 -3.90 10.91 -8.97
C ASN A 225 -5.23 11.37 -9.58
N SER A 226 -5.56 12.63 -9.39
CA SER A 226 -6.76 13.29 -9.90
C SER A 226 -6.54 14.07 -11.19
N THR A 227 -5.30 14.11 -11.72
CA THR A 227 -4.96 14.82 -12.95
C THR A 227 -5.83 14.33 -14.12
N PRO A 228 -6.53 15.24 -14.83
CA PRO A 228 -7.32 14.85 -15.98
C PRO A 228 -6.44 14.46 -17.19
N PRO A 229 -6.98 13.70 -18.15
CA PRO A 229 -6.27 13.47 -19.42
C PRO A 229 -5.89 14.80 -20.10
N PRO A 230 -4.76 14.87 -20.79
CA PRO A 230 -3.89 13.77 -21.23
C PRO A 230 -2.80 13.33 -20.24
N TYR A 231 -2.90 13.50 -18.96
CA TYR A 231 -1.96 13.05 -17.92
C TYR A 231 -0.46 13.38 -18.14
N ALA A 232 -0.14 14.05 -19.24
CA ALA A 232 1.23 14.42 -19.61
C ALA A 232 1.76 15.61 -18.79
N THR A 233 0.86 16.29 -18.12
CA THR A 233 1.17 17.41 -17.25
C THR A 233 1.49 16.90 -15.85
N GLN A 234 1.78 17.81 -14.97
CA GLN A 234 2.13 17.56 -13.60
C GLN A 234 1.09 16.71 -12.87
N PRO A 235 1.50 15.59 -12.24
CA PRO A 235 0.58 14.80 -11.45
C PRO A 235 0.06 15.63 -10.26
N ASN A 236 -1.26 15.68 -10.12
CA ASN A 236 -1.92 16.12 -8.90
C ASN A 236 -2.47 14.90 -8.16
N SER A 237 -2.20 14.79 -6.87
CA SER A 237 -2.81 13.78 -6.02
C SER A 237 -3.75 14.45 -5.04
N ASP A 238 -4.96 13.92 -4.93
CA ASP A 238 -5.96 14.35 -3.96
C ASP A 238 -6.25 13.25 -2.95
N ILE A 239 -6.70 13.64 -1.77
CA ILE A 239 -7.26 12.71 -0.80
C ILE A 239 -8.74 12.51 -1.08
N VAL A 240 -9.12 11.27 -1.32
CA VAL A 240 -10.52 10.90 -1.55
C VAL A 240 -11.03 9.99 -0.44
N LEU A 241 -12.31 10.09 -0.14
CA LEU A 241 -13.03 9.23 0.78
C LEU A 241 -13.86 8.21 -0.02
N LEU A 242 -13.59 6.93 0.18
CA LEU A 242 -14.23 5.78 -0.48
C LEU A 242 -15.03 4.99 0.52
N PRO A 243 -16.28 4.60 0.24
CA PRO A 243 -16.99 3.61 1.05
C PRO A 243 -16.42 2.19 0.83
N THR A 244 -16.43 1.39 1.88
CA THR A 244 -15.93 -0.01 1.83
C THR A 244 -16.96 -1.01 1.31
N ASP A 245 -18.14 -0.56 0.93
CA ASP A 245 -19.25 -1.38 0.43
C ASP A 245 -19.11 -1.80 -1.05
N GLY A 246 -18.15 -1.20 -1.77
CA GLY A 246 -17.93 -1.47 -3.20
C GLY A 246 -18.82 -0.66 -4.14
N SER A 247 -19.54 0.35 -3.66
CA SER A 247 -20.32 1.27 -4.53
C SER A 247 -19.46 2.01 -5.54
N GLY A 248 -18.15 2.12 -5.29
CA GLY A 248 -17.19 2.82 -6.14
C GLY A 248 -17.39 4.34 -6.19
N ALA A 249 -18.32 4.86 -5.41
CA ALA A 249 -18.49 6.30 -5.25
C ALA A 249 -17.37 6.85 -4.35
N PHE A 250 -16.79 7.98 -4.71
CA PHE A 250 -15.83 8.65 -3.85
C PHE A 250 -16.11 10.15 -3.75
N THR A 251 -15.71 10.72 -2.62
CA THR A 251 -15.75 12.16 -2.38
C THR A 251 -14.32 12.69 -2.33
N ASN A 252 -14.00 13.67 -3.18
CA ASN A 252 -12.71 14.37 -3.10
C ASN A 252 -12.73 15.31 -1.90
N LEU A 253 -11.79 15.13 -0.97
CA LEU A 253 -11.67 15.94 0.25
C LEU A 253 -10.79 17.19 0.05
N THR A 254 -9.95 17.19 -0.98
CA THR A 254 -8.94 18.23 -1.20
C THR A 254 -8.96 18.85 -2.60
N PRO A 255 -10.15 19.12 -3.19
CA PRO A 255 -10.26 19.65 -4.56
C PRO A 255 -9.74 21.09 -4.70
N ASP A 256 -9.45 21.74 -3.58
CA ASP A 256 -8.98 23.12 -3.48
C ASP A 256 -7.47 23.27 -3.73
N ASN A 257 -6.70 22.17 -3.73
CA ASN A 257 -5.27 22.17 -3.98
C ASN A 257 -4.97 21.64 -5.38
N PRO A 258 -4.36 22.43 -6.28
CA PRO A 258 -3.93 21.94 -7.60
C PRO A 258 -2.61 21.18 -7.57
N TYR A 259 -2.06 20.92 -6.39
CA TYR A 259 -0.80 20.21 -6.16
C TYR A 259 -1.02 18.96 -5.30
N GLY A 260 0.06 18.23 -4.98
CA GLY A 260 -0.06 16.95 -4.30
C GLY A 260 -0.53 17.04 -2.85
N ASP A 261 -1.57 16.29 -2.52
CA ASP A 261 -1.96 15.91 -1.16
C ASP A 261 -1.68 14.42 -0.97
N ASP A 262 -1.12 14.02 0.19
CA ASP A 262 -0.64 12.65 0.41
C ASP A 262 -0.73 12.24 1.88
N PHE A 263 -0.37 10.98 2.21
CA PHE A 263 -0.33 10.42 3.55
C PHE A 263 -1.63 10.59 4.35
N PRO A 264 -2.78 10.14 3.84
CA PRO A 264 -4.03 10.23 4.57
C PRO A 264 -3.99 9.38 5.85
N ARG A 265 -4.48 9.93 6.97
CA ARG A 265 -4.65 9.25 8.25
C ARG A 265 -5.94 9.67 8.91
N PHE A 266 -6.80 8.74 9.28
CA PHE A 266 -7.96 9.07 10.10
C PHE A 266 -7.53 9.43 11.53
N ALA A 267 -8.16 10.44 12.09
CA ALA A 267 -8.10 10.62 13.54
C ALA A 267 -8.80 9.45 14.24
N PRO A 268 -8.33 9.04 15.44
CA PRO A 268 -8.89 7.89 16.15
C PRO A 268 -10.39 7.99 16.46
N ASP A 269 -10.93 9.22 16.53
CA ASP A 269 -12.35 9.47 16.71
C ASP A 269 -13.18 9.36 15.41
N GLY A 270 -12.54 9.15 14.26
CA GLY A 270 -13.14 9.04 12.95
C GLY A 270 -13.77 10.33 12.40
N ARG A 271 -13.55 11.49 13.05
CA ARG A 271 -14.20 12.74 12.67
C ARG A 271 -13.40 13.57 11.67
N SER A 272 -12.14 13.25 11.48
CA SER A 272 -11.27 13.97 10.55
C SER A 272 -10.25 13.04 9.90
N VAL A 273 -9.73 13.52 8.76
CA VAL A 273 -8.61 12.91 8.04
C VAL A 273 -7.44 13.90 8.06
N LEU A 274 -6.30 13.47 8.59
CA LEU A 274 -5.04 14.18 8.45
C LEU A 274 -4.41 13.83 7.11
N TYR A 275 -3.67 14.75 6.54
CA TYR A 275 -2.91 14.53 5.31
C TYR A 275 -1.79 15.55 5.19
N THR A 276 -0.81 15.26 4.34
CA THR A 276 0.24 16.21 4.02
C THR A 276 -0.05 16.90 2.70
N ARG A 277 0.29 18.18 2.60
CA ARG A 277 0.03 19.03 1.43
C ARG A 277 1.29 19.74 1.00
N VAL A 278 1.54 19.77 -0.30
CA VAL A 278 2.49 20.68 -0.96
C VAL A 278 1.71 21.85 -1.60
N SER A 279 2.33 23.02 -1.65
CA SER A 279 1.66 24.27 -2.09
C SER A 279 2.14 24.76 -3.44
N THR A 280 3.20 24.17 -3.99
CA THR A 280 3.78 24.56 -5.27
C THR A 280 4.10 23.34 -6.14
N ALA A 281 4.21 23.61 -7.42
CA ALA A 281 4.45 22.59 -8.41
C ALA A 281 5.95 22.28 -8.57
N ASN A 282 6.30 20.97 -8.67
CA ASN A 282 7.63 20.50 -9.11
C ASN A 282 8.85 21.11 -8.42
N GLN A 283 8.71 21.64 -7.23
CA GLN A 283 9.85 22.12 -6.46
C GLN A 283 10.36 21.01 -5.56
N GLN A 284 11.48 20.42 -5.95
CA GLN A 284 12.24 19.56 -5.05
C GLN A 284 12.71 20.41 -3.86
N GLY A 285 12.32 20.01 -2.65
CA GLY A 285 12.64 20.74 -1.42
C GLY A 285 11.51 21.58 -0.87
N GLU A 286 10.31 21.57 -1.49
CA GLU A 286 9.15 22.14 -0.85
C GLU A 286 8.77 21.36 0.41
N LEU A 287 8.42 22.10 1.46
CA LEU A 287 7.99 21.51 2.71
C LEU A 287 6.59 20.91 2.57
N ARG A 288 6.44 19.67 2.98
CA ARG A 288 5.13 19.06 3.16
C ARG A 288 4.55 19.54 4.48
N ARG A 289 3.39 20.19 4.41
CA ARG A 289 2.69 20.73 5.56
C ARG A 289 1.56 19.81 5.97
N LEU A 290 1.34 19.68 7.28
CA LEU A 290 0.24 18.89 7.82
C LEU A 290 -1.07 19.66 7.74
N TRP A 291 -2.12 19.00 7.27
CA TRP A 291 -3.47 19.49 7.17
C TRP A 291 -4.47 18.52 7.78
N GLN A 292 -5.64 19.02 8.13
CA GLN A 292 -6.76 18.25 8.64
C GLN A 292 -8.02 18.58 7.83
N HIS A 293 -8.68 17.55 7.29
CA HIS A 293 -10.03 17.65 6.76
C HIS A 293 -11.03 17.24 7.84
N ARG A 294 -11.91 18.15 8.26
CA ARG A 294 -13.00 17.87 9.18
C ARG A 294 -14.22 17.39 8.41
N LEU A 295 -14.61 16.14 8.59
CA LEU A 295 -15.62 15.47 7.75
C LEU A 295 -17.00 16.12 7.86
N ALA A 296 -17.45 16.47 9.08
CA ALA A 296 -18.76 17.09 9.30
C ALA A 296 -18.83 18.51 8.75
N GLU A 297 -17.74 19.28 8.86
CA GLU A 297 -17.65 20.67 8.42
C GLU A 297 -17.29 20.79 6.93
N LYS A 298 -16.81 19.70 6.30
CA LYS A 298 -16.26 19.67 4.94
C LYS A 298 -15.20 20.76 4.72
N ARG A 299 -14.30 20.92 5.67
CA ARG A 299 -13.32 22.01 5.72
C ARG A 299 -11.90 21.51 5.92
N ASN A 300 -10.98 22.07 5.12
CA ASN A 300 -9.54 21.86 5.23
C ASN A 300 -8.91 22.93 6.13
N LEU A 301 -8.09 22.52 7.08
CA LEU A 301 -7.42 23.39 8.05
C LEU A 301 -5.94 23.03 8.14
N PRO A 302 -5.00 23.98 8.10
CA PRO A 302 -3.59 23.72 8.34
C PRO A 302 -3.37 23.37 9.81
N LEU A 303 -2.48 22.41 10.07
CA LEU A 303 -1.99 22.06 11.40
C LEU A 303 -0.50 22.36 11.50
N GLY A 304 -0.07 22.94 12.64
CA GLY A 304 1.35 23.20 12.87
C GLY A 304 1.97 24.18 11.85
N ALA A 305 1.23 25.18 11.37
CA ALA A 305 1.67 26.11 10.32
C ALA A 305 2.98 26.87 10.68
N ALA A 306 3.29 26.97 11.98
CA ALA A 306 4.53 27.59 12.46
C ALA A 306 5.75 26.65 12.42
N LEU A 307 5.56 25.34 12.14
CA LEU A 307 6.66 24.40 12.06
C LEU A 307 7.39 24.56 10.71
N ASP A 308 8.68 24.85 10.76
CA ASP A 308 9.53 24.93 9.57
C ASP A 308 10.17 23.57 9.27
N LEU A 309 9.33 22.53 9.18
CA LEU A 309 9.72 21.14 8.96
C LEU A 309 8.81 20.50 7.92
N SER A 310 9.37 19.61 7.11
CA SER A 310 8.59 18.69 6.28
C SER A 310 8.04 17.59 7.14
N ILE A 311 6.74 17.27 6.98
CA ILE A 311 6.06 16.20 7.70
C ILE A 311 5.72 15.13 6.68
N ASP A 312 6.27 13.93 6.91
CA ASP A 312 6.00 12.75 6.10
C ASP A 312 5.38 11.67 7.02
N ASP A 313 4.38 10.97 6.50
CA ASP A 313 3.74 9.82 7.12
C ASP A 313 3.31 10.02 8.59
N PRO A 314 2.46 11.02 8.88
CA PRO A 314 2.02 11.31 10.24
C PRO A 314 1.24 10.12 10.81
N SER A 315 1.46 9.82 12.08
CA SER A 315 0.73 8.76 12.78
C SER A 315 0.31 9.17 14.18
N PHE A 316 -0.79 8.60 14.66
CA PHE A 316 -1.23 8.80 16.04
C PHE A 316 -0.57 7.81 16.98
N THR A 317 -0.32 8.24 18.24
CA THR A 317 -0.03 7.30 19.31
C THR A 317 -1.22 6.36 19.53
N GLY A 318 -0.98 5.18 20.11
CA GLY A 318 -2.02 4.16 20.29
C GLY A 318 -3.24 4.63 21.13
N ASP A 319 -3.04 5.63 22.01
CA ASP A 319 -4.10 6.28 22.78
C ASP A 319 -4.78 7.46 22.02
N GLY A 320 -4.32 7.77 20.82
CA GLY A 320 -4.82 8.86 19.99
C GLY A 320 -4.51 10.27 20.52
N SER A 321 -3.75 10.40 21.60
CA SER A 321 -3.52 11.69 22.28
C SER A 321 -2.46 12.57 21.61
N ARG A 322 -1.58 11.98 20.81
CA ARG A 322 -0.45 12.66 20.18
C ARG A 322 -0.31 12.26 18.73
N LEU A 323 0.25 13.17 17.97
CA LEU A 323 0.69 12.95 16.59
C LEU A 323 2.23 12.86 16.60
N VAL A 324 2.75 11.86 15.87
CA VAL A 324 4.18 11.56 15.75
C VAL A 324 4.58 11.65 14.27
#